data_c653ec09b72af9ad382251bd835cd8f3
#
_entry.id   c653ec09b72af9ad382251bd835cd8f3
#
_cell.length_a   1.000
_cell.length_b   1.000
_cell.length_c   1.000
_cell.angle_alpha   90.00
_cell.angle_beta   90.00
_cell.angle_gamma   90.00
#
_symmetry.space_group_name_H-M   'P 1'
#
loop_
_entity.id
_entity.type
_entity.pdbx_description
1 polymer ?
#
loop_
_entity_poly.entity_id
_entity_poly.type
_entity_poly.pdbx_seq_one_letter_code
_entity_poly.pdbx_strand_id
1 'polypeptide(L)'
;MQNTAAIQEDLVFGLDIGTRSIVGVVGFQDRKGFHVVAMAQQEHETRAMLDGQIHDIYKVGDTIRKVKNDLERQLDRQLSDVCIAAAGRVLRTVNATAEYAFEEETRVTQEHIYSLNLLAVEKAHMQINRESDKIRFYCVGNTPHPSPAPTRMMPPSIAGS
;
A
#
# COMPACT_ATOMS: atom_id res chain seq x y z
N MET A 1 -34.20 -8.00 18.19
CA MET A 1 -32.89 -8.20 18.83
C MET A 1 -32.13 -9.24 18.00
N GLN A 2 -31.39 -8.78 17.00
CA GLN A 2 -30.59 -9.68 16.15
C GLN A 2 -29.21 -9.84 16.77
N ASN A 3 -28.80 -11.07 16.80
CA ASN A 3 -27.67 -11.69 17.46
C ASN A 3 -26.33 -11.01 17.13
N THR A 4 -25.80 -10.16 18.02
CA THR A 4 -24.53 -9.43 17.89
C THR A 4 -23.31 -10.33 18.18
N ALA A 5 -23.49 -11.62 18.40
CA ALA A 5 -22.47 -12.54 18.91
C ALA A 5 -21.71 -13.36 17.83
N ALA A 6 -21.93 -13.11 16.53
CA ALA A 6 -21.40 -13.99 15.48
C ALA A 6 -20.57 -13.30 14.38
N ILE A 7 -20.18 -12.05 14.52
CA ILE A 7 -19.33 -11.38 13.52
C ILE A 7 -17.91 -11.28 14.05
N GLN A 8 -17.27 -12.42 14.24
CA GLN A 8 -15.81 -12.56 14.35
C GLN A 8 -15.24 -12.91 12.96
N GLU A 9 -15.94 -12.49 11.91
CA GLU A 9 -15.52 -12.68 10.54
C GLU A 9 -14.52 -11.57 10.15
N ASP A 10 -13.61 -11.89 9.25
CA ASP A 10 -12.59 -10.99 8.71
C ASP A 10 -13.28 -9.80 8.02
N LEU A 11 -13.48 -8.73 8.78
CA LEU A 11 -14.05 -7.52 8.24
C LEU A 11 -13.05 -6.87 7.27
N VAL A 12 -13.52 -6.50 6.11
CA VAL A 12 -12.79 -5.73 5.12
C VAL A 12 -13.22 -4.28 5.21
N PHE A 13 -12.28 -3.38 5.45
CA PHE A 13 -12.48 -1.94 5.39
C PHE A 13 -11.95 -1.43 4.05
N GLY A 14 -12.82 -0.90 3.21
CA GLY A 14 -12.51 -0.23 1.95
C GLY A 14 -12.65 1.28 2.10
N LEU A 15 -11.69 2.04 1.55
CA LEU A 15 -11.68 3.49 1.54
C LEU A 15 -11.50 3.99 0.11
N ASP A 16 -12.47 4.72 -0.41
CA ASP A 16 -12.38 5.42 -1.69
C ASP A 16 -12.06 6.90 -1.47
N ILE A 17 -10.89 7.32 -1.95
CA ILE A 17 -10.42 8.70 -1.88
C ILE A 17 -10.77 9.40 -3.20
N GLY A 18 -11.99 9.92 -3.28
CA GLY A 18 -12.49 10.68 -4.43
C GLY A 18 -12.09 12.16 -4.39
N THR A 19 -12.29 12.85 -5.50
CA THR A 19 -11.95 14.29 -5.63
C THR A 19 -12.83 15.18 -4.75
N ARG A 20 -14.10 14.81 -4.55
CA ARG A 20 -15.07 15.59 -3.79
C ARG A 20 -15.22 15.11 -2.36
N SER A 21 -15.21 13.81 -2.17
CA SER A 21 -15.48 13.17 -0.88
C SER A 21 -14.67 11.90 -0.72
N ILE A 22 -14.55 11.48 0.52
CA ILE A 22 -14.03 10.17 0.91
C ILE A 22 -15.19 9.30 1.37
N VAL A 23 -15.24 8.09 0.87
CA VAL A 23 -16.23 7.08 1.26
C VAL A 23 -15.51 5.91 1.90
N GLY A 24 -15.95 5.53 3.08
CA GLY A 24 -15.49 4.33 3.77
C GLY A 24 -16.63 3.31 3.87
N VAL A 25 -16.32 2.07 3.58
CA VAL A 25 -17.25 0.93 3.66
C VAL A 25 -16.60 -0.19 4.44
N VAL A 26 -17.32 -0.76 5.40
CA VAL A 26 -16.89 -1.97 6.11
C VAL A 26 -17.89 -3.07 5.86
N GLY A 27 -17.40 -4.26 5.58
CA GLY A 27 -18.24 -5.41 5.30
C GLY A 27 -17.45 -6.71 5.36
N PHE A 28 -18.12 -7.80 5.05
CA PHE A 28 -17.54 -9.14 4.97
C PHE A 28 -18.04 -9.87 3.73
N GLN A 29 -17.25 -10.85 3.29
CA GLN A 29 -17.57 -11.69 2.14
C GLN A 29 -18.10 -13.04 2.63
N ASP A 30 -19.25 -13.47 2.11
CA ASP A 30 -19.73 -14.84 2.26
C ASP A 30 -20.00 -15.50 0.89
N ARG A 31 -20.60 -16.69 0.90
CA ARG A 31 -20.96 -17.42 -0.33
C ARG A 31 -22.04 -16.73 -1.17
N LYS A 32 -22.79 -15.80 -0.59
CA LYS A 32 -23.88 -15.06 -1.24
C LYS A 32 -23.43 -13.72 -1.80
N GLY A 33 -22.25 -13.24 -1.37
CA GLY A 33 -21.71 -11.97 -1.84
C GLY A 33 -21.06 -11.14 -0.72
N PHE A 34 -20.81 -9.87 -1.01
CA PHE A 34 -20.27 -8.92 -0.06
C PHE A 34 -21.39 -8.22 0.71
N HIS A 35 -21.32 -8.29 2.04
CA HIS A 35 -22.32 -7.71 2.94
C HIS A 35 -21.73 -6.46 3.60
N VAL A 36 -22.33 -5.30 3.34
CA VAL A 36 -21.94 -4.04 3.98
C VAL A 36 -22.58 -3.97 5.37
N VAL A 37 -21.76 -3.72 6.39
CA VAL A 37 -22.20 -3.59 7.80
C VAL A 37 -22.12 -2.16 8.31
N ALA A 38 -21.22 -1.33 7.74
CA ALA A 38 -21.12 0.09 8.06
C ALA A 38 -20.65 0.88 6.83
N MET A 39 -21.10 2.13 6.73
CA MET A 39 -20.68 3.08 5.69
C MET A 39 -20.62 4.49 6.28
N ALA A 40 -19.59 5.24 5.91
CA ALA A 40 -19.44 6.64 6.23
C ALA A 40 -18.90 7.40 5.03
N GLN A 41 -19.32 8.65 4.88
CA GLN A 41 -18.88 9.56 3.83
C GLN A 41 -18.61 10.94 4.41
N GLN A 42 -17.54 11.57 3.95
CA GLN A 42 -17.20 12.94 4.32
C GLN A 42 -16.73 13.71 3.09
N GLU A 43 -17.30 14.89 2.85
CA GLU A 43 -16.79 15.81 1.83
C GLU A 43 -15.50 16.47 2.31
N HIS A 44 -14.60 16.75 1.36
CA HIS A 44 -13.39 17.51 1.65
C HIS A 44 -13.72 18.95 2.05
N GLU A 45 -13.09 19.42 3.10
CA GLU A 45 -13.04 20.85 3.36
C GLU A 45 -12.19 21.51 2.26
N THR A 46 -12.64 22.63 1.73
CA THR A 46 -12.11 23.38 0.57
C THR A 46 -10.70 23.00 0.05
N ARG A 47 -10.60 22.66 -1.24
CA ARG A 47 -9.35 22.51 -2.03
C ARG A 47 -8.33 21.51 -1.48
N ALA A 48 -8.76 20.46 -0.78
CA ALA A 48 -7.87 19.35 -0.40
C ALA A 48 -7.46 18.51 -1.62
N MET A 49 -8.36 18.42 -2.60
CA MET A 49 -8.17 17.72 -3.86
C MET A 49 -8.40 18.70 -5.03
N LEU A 50 -7.56 18.63 -6.06
CA LEU A 50 -7.71 19.36 -7.32
C LEU A 50 -7.51 18.38 -8.48
N ASP A 51 -8.48 18.32 -9.39
CA ASP A 51 -8.43 17.52 -10.61
C ASP A 51 -8.05 16.03 -10.39
N GLY A 52 -8.50 15.44 -9.28
CA GLY A 52 -8.18 14.07 -8.92
C GLY A 52 -6.78 13.89 -8.30
N GLN A 53 -6.11 14.96 -7.91
CA GLN A 53 -4.82 14.93 -7.24
C GLN A 53 -4.92 15.47 -5.82
N ILE A 54 -4.17 14.87 -4.90
CA ILE A 54 -4.04 15.38 -3.53
C ILE A 54 -3.22 16.67 -3.58
N HIS A 55 -3.88 17.80 -3.25
CA HIS A 55 -3.23 19.11 -3.16
C HIS A 55 -2.77 19.41 -1.72
N ASP A 56 -3.55 19.00 -0.74
CA ASP A 56 -3.24 19.16 0.68
C ASP A 56 -3.43 17.82 1.40
N ILE A 57 -2.31 17.15 1.63
CA ILE A 57 -2.31 15.80 2.23
C ILE A 57 -2.82 15.81 3.67
N TYR A 58 -2.63 16.90 4.42
CA TYR A 58 -3.09 17.00 5.80
C TYR A 58 -4.61 17.09 5.87
N LYS A 59 -5.22 17.90 4.99
CA LYS A 59 -6.68 18.00 4.90
C LYS A 59 -7.33 16.70 4.45
N VAL A 60 -6.71 16.01 3.48
CA VAL A 60 -7.17 14.67 3.08
C VAL A 60 -7.06 13.70 4.25
N GLY A 61 -5.94 13.70 4.99
CA GLY A 61 -5.73 12.87 6.16
C GLY A 61 -6.77 13.15 7.27
N ASP A 62 -7.12 14.41 7.50
CA ASP A 62 -8.16 14.78 8.48
C ASP A 62 -9.55 14.27 8.05
N THR A 63 -9.87 14.35 6.76
CA THR A 63 -11.12 13.81 6.22
C THR A 63 -11.17 12.28 6.35
N ILE A 64 -10.06 11.59 6.05
CA ILE A 64 -9.93 10.13 6.27
C ILE A 64 -10.17 9.78 7.74
N ARG A 65 -9.56 10.54 8.65
CA ARG A 65 -9.71 10.30 10.10
C ARG A 65 -11.16 10.46 10.55
N LYS A 66 -11.89 11.45 10.03
CA LYS A 66 -13.32 11.64 10.32
C LYS A 66 -14.13 10.43 9.86
N VAL A 67 -13.93 9.96 8.61
CA VAL A 67 -14.60 8.76 8.07
C VAL A 67 -14.30 7.53 8.91
N LYS A 68 -13.02 7.30 9.23
CA LYS A 68 -12.59 6.17 10.07
C LYS A 68 -13.26 6.19 11.44
N ASN A 69 -13.22 7.32 12.12
CA ASN A 69 -13.82 7.48 13.45
C ASN A 69 -15.34 7.24 13.43
N ASP A 70 -16.03 7.66 12.37
CA ASP A 70 -17.46 7.42 12.21
C ASP A 70 -17.77 5.93 12.03
N LEU A 71 -16.97 5.21 11.24
CA LEU A 71 -17.11 3.76 11.06
C LEU A 71 -16.80 3.01 12.36
N GLU A 72 -15.74 3.38 13.07
CA GLU A 72 -15.37 2.75 14.34
C GLU A 72 -16.45 2.93 15.41
N ARG A 73 -17.09 4.11 15.45
CA ARG A 73 -18.24 4.35 16.34
C ARG A 73 -19.46 3.50 15.98
N GLN A 74 -19.75 3.34 14.66
CA GLN A 74 -20.87 2.49 14.22
C GLN A 74 -20.67 1.02 14.57
N LEU A 75 -19.41 0.56 14.56
CA LEU A 75 -19.05 -0.85 14.76
C LEU A 75 -18.66 -1.17 16.21
N ASP A 76 -18.45 -0.14 17.05
CA ASP A 76 -17.87 -0.25 18.39
C ASP A 76 -16.54 -1.06 18.36
N ARG A 77 -15.73 -0.83 17.32
CA ARG A 77 -14.50 -1.57 17.05
C ARG A 77 -13.46 -0.70 16.34
N GLN A 78 -12.17 -0.90 16.65
CA GLN A 78 -11.08 -0.29 15.92
C GLN A 78 -10.83 -0.99 14.57
N LEU A 79 -10.49 -0.19 13.56
CA LEU A 79 -10.12 -0.61 12.22
C LEU A 79 -8.61 -0.40 12.02
N SER A 80 -7.83 -1.48 11.84
CA SER A 80 -6.38 -1.45 11.70
C SER A 80 -5.92 -1.48 10.25
N ASP A 81 -6.62 -2.26 9.43
CA ASP A 81 -6.24 -2.53 8.05
C ASP A 81 -7.27 -1.93 7.09
N VAL A 82 -6.79 -1.42 5.95
CA VAL A 82 -7.64 -0.76 4.96
C VAL A 82 -7.22 -1.10 3.54
N CYS A 83 -8.21 -1.38 2.69
CA CYS A 83 -8.06 -1.43 1.24
C CYS A 83 -8.38 -0.05 0.66
N ILE A 84 -7.43 0.59 -0.01
CA ILE A 84 -7.59 1.93 -0.54
C ILE A 84 -7.82 1.88 -2.05
N ALA A 85 -8.89 2.54 -2.51
CA ALA A 85 -9.05 2.97 -3.87
C ALA A 85 -8.77 4.48 -3.93
N ALA A 86 -7.79 4.88 -4.72
CA ALA A 86 -7.48 6.28 -4.95
C ALA A 86 -7.69 6.61 -6.44
N ALA A 87 -8.54 7.59 -6.71
CA ALA A 87 -8.63 8.17 -8.03
C ALA A 87 -7.34 8.95 -8.28
N GLY A 88 -6.53 8.50 -9.22
CA GLY A 88 -5.31 9.19 -9.61
C GLY A 88 -5.21 9.29 -11.12
N ARG A 89 -5.28 10.49 -11.66
CA ARG A 89 -4.99 10.73 -13.10
C ARG A 89 -3.53 10.48 -13.43
N VAL A 90 -2.66 10.39 -12.43
CA VAL A 90 -1.21 10.28 -12.58
C VAL A 90 -0.68 9.11 -11.74
N LEU A 91 -1.22 7.92 -11.98
CA LEU A 91 -0.57 6.70 -11.50
C LEU A 91 0.58 6.36 -12.45
N ARG A 92 1.78 6.15 -11.90
CA ARG A 92 2.95 5.71 -12.65
C ARG A 92 3.42 4.37 -12.12
N THR A 93 3.75 3.48 -13.03
CA THR A 93 4.45 2.23 -12.71
C THR A 93 5.91 2.38 -13.09
N VAL A 94 6.78 2.01 -12.17
CA VAL A 94 8.24 2.03 -12.35
C VAL A 94 8.76 0.66 -11.99
N ASN A 95 9.66 0.14 -12.82
CA ASN A 95 10.40 -1.08 -12.55
C ASN A 95 11.79 -0.71 -12.04
N ALA A 96 12.18 -1.26 -10.89
CA ALA A 96 13.51 -1.09 -10.34
C ALA A 96 14.07 -2.46 -9.91
N THR A 97 15.37 -2.61 -10.07
CA THR A 97 16.07 -3.83 -9.68
C THR A 97 17.04 -3.52 -8.54
N ALA A 98 17.01 -4.35 -7.50
CA ALA A 98 17.99 -4.32 -6.43
C ALA A 98 18.68 -5.68 -6.35
N GLU A 99 19.97 -5.65 -6.10
CA GLU A 99 20.82 -6.82 -5.93
C GLU A 99 21.58 -6.68 -4.61
N TYR A 100 21.75 -7.78 -3.94
CA TYR A 100 22.59 -7.88 -2.75
C TYR A 100 23.50 -9.09 -2.88
N ALA A 101 24.80 -8.87 -2.70
CA ALA A 101 25.81 -9.94 -2.72
C ALA A 101 26.27 -10.19 -1.28
N PHE A 102 26.27 -11.44 -0.87
CA PHE A 102 26.88 -11.86 0.38
C PHE A 102 28.37 -12.12 0.15
N GLU A 103 29.21 -11.76 1.12
CA GLU A 103 30.67 -12.03 1.06
C GLU A 103 30.99 -13.50 1.26
N GLU A 104 30.13 -14.19 2.02
CA GLU A 104 30.25 -15.62 2.32
C GLU A 104 28.97 -16.36 1.95
N GLU A 105 29.05 -17.68 1.87
CA GLU A 105 27.88 -18.53 1.64
C GLU A 105 26.88 -18.35 2.78
N THR A 106 25.73 -17.76 2.46
CA THR A 106 24.73 -17.35 3.44
C THR A 106 23.36 -17.90 3.07
N ARG A 107 22.69 -18.49 4.06
CA ARG A 107 21.29 -18.91 3.88
C ARG A 107 20.40 -17.69 3.81
N VAL A 108 19.70 -17.51 2.68
CA VAL A 108 18.72 -16.42 2.50
C VAL A 108 17.55 -16.60 3.45
N THR A 109 17.25 -15.57 4.25
CA THR A 109 16.13 -15.50 5.18
C THR A 109 15.05 -14.53 4.68
N GLN A 110 13.88 -14.54 5.33
CA GLN A 110 12.82 -13.57 5.03
C GLN A 110 13.25 -12.12 5.27
N GLU A 111 14.11 -11.87 6.25
CA GLU A 111 14.66 -10.55 6.53
C GLU A 111 15.52 -10.04 5.36
N HIS A 112 16.32 -10.93 4.75
CA HIS A 112 17.11 -10.57 3.57
C HIS A 112 16.21 -10.22 2.38
N ILE A 113 15.12 -10.98 2.18
CA ILE A 113 14.14 -10.73 1.11
C ILE A 113 13.43 -9.39 1.36
N TYR A 114 13.03 -9.13 2.61
CA TYR A 114 12.39 -7.87 2.99
C TYR A 114 13.32 -6.68 2.76
N SER A 115 14.57 -6.76 3.20
CA SER A 115 15.57 -5.71 3.02
C SER A 115 15.85 -5.44 1.54
N LEU A 116 15.94 -6.50 0.72
CA LEU A 116 16.12 -6.37 -0.72
C LEU A 116 14.92 -5.68 -1.39
N ASN A 117 13.71 -6.01 -0.95
CA ASN A 117 12.48 -5.37 -1.44
C ASN A 117 12.47 -3.88 -1.09
N LEU A 118 12.84 -3.49 0.14
CA LEU A 118 12.96 -2.08 0.52
C LEU A 118 13.97 -1.33 -0.33
N LEU A 119 15.12 -1.92 -0.62
CA LEU A 119 16.13 -1.33 -1.51
C LEU A 119 15.60 -1.11 -2.93
N ALA A 120 14.80 -2.05 -3.45
CA ALA A 120 14.18 -1.90 -4.76
C ALA A 120 13.15 -0.77 -4.77
N VAL A 121 12.32 -0.67 -3.73
CA VAL A 121 11.33 0.41 -3.56
C VAL A 121 12.03 1.78 -3.45
N GLU A 122 13.12 1.87 -2.69
CA GLU A 122 13.90 3.10 -2.57
C GLU A 122 14.51 3.54 -3.90
N LYS A 123 15.09 2.61 -4.67
CA LYS A 123 15.60 2.89 -6.02
C LYS A 123 14.49 3.37 -6.96
N ALA A 124 13.32 2.73 -6.94
CA ALA A 124 12.16 3.15 -7.73
C ALA A 124 11.70 4.55 -7.34
N HIS A 125 11.64 4.85 -6.04
CA HIS A 125 11.27 6.17 -5.52
C HIS A 125 12.28 7.25 -5.95
N MET A 126 13.57 6.98 -5.87
CA MET A 126 14.60 7.90 -6.36
C MET A 126 14.49 8.12 -7.87
N GLN A 127 14.27 7.07 -8.64
CA GLN A 127 14.15 7.15 -10.11
C GLN A 127 12.97 8.03 -10.51
N ILE A 128 11.78 7.80 -9.97
CA ILE A 128 10.57 8.51 -10.38
C ILE A 128 10.58 9.98 -9.95
N ASN A 129 11.23 10.31 -8.82
CA ASN A 129 11.29 11.66 -8.29
C ASN A 129 12.45 12.50 -8.86
N ARG A 130 13.41 11.90 -9.55
CA ARG A 130 14.47 12.63 -10.30
C ARG A 130 13.95 13.33 -11.53
N GLU A 131 12.87 12.82 -12.13
CA GLU A 131 12.33 13.33 -13.39
C GLU A 131 11.48 14.60 -13.23
N SER A 132 11.14 15.01 -12.00
CA SER A 132 10.29 16.17 -11.78
C SER A 132 10.55 16.86 -10.45
N ASP A 133 10.98 18.10 -10.51
CA ASP A 133 11.12 18.96 -9.33
C ASP A 133 9.77 19.47 -8.78
N LYS A 134 8.69 19.29 -9.55
CA LYS A 134 7.38 19.89 -9.24
C LYS A 134 6.35 18.89 -8.70
N ILE A 135 6.53 17.60 -8.94
CA ILE A 135 5.57 16.56 -8.57
C ILE A 135 6.31 15.48 -7.78
N ARG A 136 5.86 15.20 -6.57
CA ARG A 136 6.36 14.08 -5.78
C ARG A 136 5.43 12.88 -5.91
N PHE A 137 6.03 11.73 -6.18
CA PHE A 137 5.35 10.44 -6.22
C PHE A 137 5.63 9.67 -4.93
N TYR A 138 4.61 8.97 -4.46
CA TYR A 138 4.69 8.07 -3.31
C TYR A 138 4.29 6.67 -3.73
N CYS A 139 4.99 5.66 -3.20
CA CYS A 139 4.66 4.27 -3.47
C CYS A 139 3.35 3.92 -2.74
N VAL A 140 2.34 3.51 -3.48
CA VAL A 140 1.05 3.04 -2.96
C VAL A 140 0.93 1.51 -3.02
N GLY A 141 1.86 0.85 -3.71
CA GLY A 141 1.93 -0.60 -3.79
C GLY A 141 3.15 -1.03 -4.59
N ASN A 142 3.65 -2.22 -4.31
CA ASN A 142 4.73 -2.84 -5.07
C ASN A 142 4.46 -4.35 -5.20
N THR A 143 4.98 -4.94 -6.27
CA THR A 143 4.95 -6.39 -6.49
C THR A 143 6.39 -6.85 -6.70
N PRO A 144 7.00 -7.53 -5.73
CA PRO A 144 8.33 -8.07 -5.88
C PRO A 144 8.31 -9.27 -6.85
N HIS A 145 9.24 -9.27 -7.80
CA HIS A 145 9.49 -10.39 -8.68
C HIS A 145 10.92 -10.91 -8.39
N PRO A 146 11.07 -11.91 -7.53
CA PRO A 146 12.39 -12.49 -7.29
C PRO A 146 12.89 -13.13 -8.59
N SER A 147 14.05 -12.67 -9.05
CA SER A 147 14.78 -13.31 -10.14
C SER A 147 15.95 -14.09 -9.55
N PRO A 148 16.22 -15.31 -10.02
CA PRO A 148 17.45 -16.00 -9.62
C PRO A 148 18.64 -15.14 -10.05
N ALA A 149 19.56 -14.91 -9.12
CA ALA A 149 20.81 -14.24 -9.44
C ALA A 149 21.52 -15.01 -10.57
N PRO A 150 22.14 -14.32 -11.54
CA PRO A 150 22.99 -15.00 -12.50
C PRO A 150 24.06 -15.75 -11.72
N THR A 151 24.12 -17.06 -11.91
CA THR A 151 25.14 -17.91 -11.28
C THR A 151 26.50 -17.38 -11.70
N ARG A 152 27.20 -16.71 -10.80
CA ARG A 152 28.57 -16.25 -11.02
C ARG A 152 29.42 -17.52 -11.07
N MET A 153 29.80 -17.95 -12.27
CA MET A 153 30.82 -18.99 -12.40
C MET A 153 32.07 -18.47 -11.68
N MET A 154 32.43 -19.11 -10.58
CA MET A 154 33.76 -18.89 -9.99
C MET A 154 34.79 -19.30 -11.04
N PRO A 155 35.82 -18.48 -11.30
CA PRO A 155 36.90 -18.91 -12.14
C PRO A 155 37.52 -20.16 -11.51
N PRO A 156 37.97 -21.16 -12.30
CA PRO A 156 38.60 -22.34 -11.75
C PRO A 156 39.81 -21.89 -10.91
N SER A 157 39.88 -22.38 -9.67
CA SER A 157 41.04 -22.16 -8.83
C SER A 157 42.25 -22.72 -9.56
N ILE A 158 43.20 -21.87 -9.91
CA ILE A 158 44.50 -22.30 -10.42
C ILE A 158 45.18 -22.96 -9.24
N ALA A 159 45.14 -24.28 -9.20
CA ALA A 159 46.00 -25.08 -8.30
C ALA A 159 47.43 -24.79 -8.71
N GLY A 160 48.14 -24.01 -7.86
CA GLY A 160 49.59 -23.80 -8.03
C GLY A 160 50.36 -25.11 -7.83
N SER A 161 51.20 -25.36 -8.78
CA SER A 161 52.25 -26.37 -8.72
C SER A 161 53.32 -26.03 -7.71
#